data_2c0e580e774469b54a722a31b6965ede
#
_entry.id   2c0e580e774469b54a722a31b6965ede
#
_cell.length_a   1.000
_cell.length_b   1.000
_cell.length_c   1.000
_cell.angle_alpha   90.00
_cell.angle_beta   90.00
_cell.angle_gamma   90.00
#
_symmetry.space_group_name_H-M   'P 1'
#
loop_
_entity.id
_entity.type
_entity.pdbx_description
1 polymer ?
#
loop_
_entity_poly.entity_id
_entity_poly.type
_entity_poly.pdbx_seq_one_letter_code
_entity_poly.pdbx_strand_id
1 'polypeptide(L)'
;NLFKQKQEGYYAVYVRVPNGNISSDVSRQLIAQLEGVIADDVRVTINQGLQFRFIKPESLPYVYSVLDAAGLAAPGFGSVADITSCPGTDTCNLGISNSTGTALALSEVIEEEFPEFLFNKDITVRISGCMNSCGQHGMASVGFHGSSLKAKGQVVPALQVLVGGAVLGSGDARISDKVIKVPSKRAPAVLTTIFNDYKTSAAAEESFTDYSFRKGEKYYYELLKPLANLETLSDDEFMDWGQEVKFSTAIGVGECAGVMIDLVSTLILEAEEKILAAEDCFSNEQWADSIYNAYAAQ
;
A
#
# COMPACT_ATOMS: atom_id res chain seq x y z
N ASN A 1 -9.03 14.34 -11.77
CA ASN A 1 -9.34 14.47 -10.34
C ASN A 1 -10.76 14.98 -10.05
N LEU A 2 -11.51 15.44 -11.08
CA LEU A 2 -12.86 15.99 -10.95
C LEU A 2 -13.92 14.91 -11.18
N PHE A 3 -14.93 14.86 -10.33
CA PHE A 3 -16.04 13.93 -10.39
C PHE A 3 -17.38 14.68 -10.28
N LYS A 4 -18.28 14.50 -11.27
CA LYS A 4 -19.64 15.04 -11.23
C LYS A 4 -20.45 14.20 -10.24
N GLN A 5 -21.01 14.83 -9.20
CA GLN A 5 -21.82 14.14 -8.21
C GLN A 5 -23.22 13.80 -8.74
N LYS A 6 -23.90 12.90 -8.05
CA LYS A 6 -25.32 12.60 -8.31
C LYS A 6 -26.23 13.79 -8.01
N GLN A 7 -25.84 14.62 -7.05
CA GLN A 7 -26.50 15.87 -6.74
C GLN A 7 -26.24 16.87 -7.86
N GLU A 8 -27.31 17.35 -8.49
CA GLU A 8 -27.21 18.28 -9.60
C GLU A 8 -26.51 19.58 -9.19
N GLY A 9 -25.64 20.09 -10.04
CA GLY A 9 -24.91 21.33 -9.80
C GLY A 9 -23.67 21.18 -8.89
N TYR A 10 -23.32 19.98 -8.44
CA TYR A 10 -22.16 19.76 -7.56
C TYR A 10 -21.12 18.82 -8.14
N TYR A 11 -19.88 19.11 -7.77
CA TYR A 11 -18.71 18.31 -8.07
C TYR A 11 -17.97 17.87 -6.80
N ALA A 12 -17.25 16.76 -6.92
CA ALA A 12 -16.22 16.36 -5.97
C ALA A 12 -14.85 16.47 -6.62
N VAL A 13 -13.84 16.84 -5.83
CA VAL A 13 -12.44 16.88 -6.22
C VAL A 13 -11.71 15.81 -5.42
N TYR A 14 -11.02 14.92 -6.12
CA TYR A 14 -10.08 13.99 -5.53
C TYR A 14 -8.69 14.59 -5.54
N VAL A 15 -8.01 14.51 -4.42
CA VAL A 15 -6.67 15.06 -4.21
C VAL A 15 -5.72 13.90 -3.98
N ARG A 16 -4.72 13.79 -4.84
CA ARG A 16 -3.61 12.87 -4.65
C ARG A 16 -2.69 13.41 -3.55
N VAL A 17 -2.42 12.62 -2.54
CA VAL A 17 -1.51 12.95 -1.45
C VAL A 17 -0.37 11.93 -1.47
N PRO A 18 0.83 12.29 -1.95
CA PRO A 18 1.94 11.35 -2.03
C PRO A 18 2.24 10.70 -0.68
N ASN A 19 2.32 9.36 -0.66
CA ASN A 19 2.51 8.54 0.54
C ASN A 19 1.45 8.78 1.67
N GLY A 20 0.35 9.46 1.36
CA GLY A 20 -0.67 9.83 2.36
C GLY A 20 -0.21 10.89 3.36
N ASN A 21 0.92 11.53 3.14
CA ASN A 21 1.52 12.49 4.08
C ASN A 21 1.10 13.93 3.75
N ILE A 22 0.42 14.57 4.69
CA ILE A 22 0.07 15.98 4.66
C ILE A 22 0.46 16.64 5.98
N SER A 23 1.15 17.76 5.93
CA SER A 23 1.55 18.47 7.15
C SER A 23 0.35 19.09 7.86
N SER A 24 0.45 19.24 9.19
CA SER A 24 -0.59 19.90 9.98
C SER A 24 -0.82 21.35 9.54
N ASP A 25 0.23 22.05 9.09
CA ASP A 25 0.11 23.45 8.65
C ASP A 25 -0.62 23.55 7.31
N VAL A 26 -0.31 22.68 6.34
CA VAL A 26 -1.06 22.58 5.09
C VAL A 26 -2.52 22.23 5.36
N SER A 27 -2.77 21.28 6.26
CA SER A 27 -4.14 20.89 6.63
C SER A 27 -4.93 22.05 7.23
N ARG A 28 -4.33 22.86 8.13
CA ARG A 28 -4.98 24.05 8.71
C ARG A 28 -5.24 25.13 7.65
N GLN A 29 -4.30 25.32 6.71
CA GLN A 29 -4.49 26.27 5.61
C GLN A 29 -5.63 25.85 4.69
N LEU A 30 -5.71 24.57 4.34
CA LEU A 30 -6.80 24.04 3.52
C LEU A 30 -8.16 24.25 4.21
N ILE A 31 -8.26 23.94 5.50
CA ILE A 31 -9.49 24.15 6.26
C ILE A 31 -9.88 25.63 6.23
N ALA A 32 -8.96 26.53 6.58
CA ALA A 32 -9.25 27.97 6.65
C ALA A 32 -9.69 28.58 5.30
N GLN A 33 -9.16 28.07 4.18
CA GLN A 33 -9.45 28.61 2.85
C GLN A 33 -10.64 27.92 2.17
N LEU A 34 -10.96 26.68 2.52
CA LEU A 34 -12.04 25.93 1.88
C LEU A 34 -13.32 25.88 2.72
N GLU A 35 -13.31 26.40 3.95
CA GLU A 35 -14.50 26.53 4.79
C GLU A 35 -15.61 27.29 4.06
N GLY A 36 -16.82 26.74 4.03
CA GLY A 36 -17.96 27.28 3.30
C GLY A 36 -17.93 27.14 1.77
N VAL A 37 -16.83 26.62 1.20
CA VAL A 37 -16.69 26.35 -0.25
C VAL A 37 -16.93 24.88 -0.58
N ILE A 38 -16.54 24.01 0.33
CA ILE A 38 -16.73 22.54 0.24
C ILE A 38 -17.72 22.10 1.33
N ALA A 39 -18.04 20.79 1.36
CA ALA A 39 -18.79 20.22 2.49
C ALA A 39 -18.04 20.39 3.82
N ASP A 40 -18.77 20.34 4.94
CA ASP A 40 -18.23 20.45 6.29
C ASP A 40 -17.36 19.23 6.68
N ASP A 41 -17.24 18.24 5.81
CA ASP A 41 -16.42 17.06 5.99
C ASP A 41 -15.45 16.84 4.81
N VAL A 42 -14.30 16.29 5.12
CA VAL A 42 -13.32 15.79 4.15
C VAL A 42 -13.26 14.27 4.25
N ARG A 43 -13.31 13.58 3.13
CA ARG A 43 -13.17 12.13 3.10
C ARG A 43 -11.75 11.71 2.77
N VAL A 44 -11.24 10.73 3.50
CA VAL A 44 -10.04 10.01 3.12
C VAL A 44 -10.40 8.92 2.10
N THR A 45 -9.49 8.66 1.19
CA THR A 45 -9.71 7.65 0.14
C THR A 45 -8.85 6.41 0.38
N ILE A 46 -9.22 5.30 -0.26
CA ILE A 46 -8.46 4.05 -0.19
C ILE A 46 -7.06 4.17 -0.79
N ASN A 47 -6.83 5.16 -1.66
CA ASN A 47 -5.53 5.48 -2.24
C ASN A 47 -4.74 6.50 -1.39
N GLN A 48 -5.07 6.64 -0.10
CA GLN A 48 -4.39 7.56 0.83
C GLN A 48 -4.52 9.05 0.48
N GLY A 49 -5.44 9.40 -0.41
CA GLY A 49 -5.73 10.77 -0.80
C GLY A 49 -6.94 11.34 -0.06
N LEU A 50 -7.33 12.55 -0.46
CA LEU A 50 -8.48 13.26 0.08
C LEU A 50 -9.58 13.42 -0.98
N GLN A 51 -10.83 13.56 -0.53
CA GLN A 51 -11.98 13.91 -1.36
C GLN A 51 -12.72 15.08 -0.74
N PHE A 52 -12.81 16.17 -1.50
CA PHE A 52 -13.64 17.34 -1.20
C PHE A 52 -14.94 17.24 -2.00
N ARG A 53 -16.05 17.53 -1.36
CA ARG A 53 -17.39 17.32 -1.94
C ARG A 53 -18.23 18.59 -1.94
N PHE A 54 -19.34 18.54 -2.69
CA PHE A 54 -20.34 19.60 -2.81
C PHE A 54 -19.78 20.95 -3.29
N ILE A 55 -18.84 20.89 -4.21
CA ILE A 55 -18.21 22.07 -4.80
C ILE A 55 -19.07 22.53 -5.97
N LYS A 56 -19.47 23.80 -5.97
CA LYS A 56 -20.16 24.40 -7.11
C LYS A 56 -19.20 24.65 -8.28
N PRO A 57 -19.67 24.59 -9.54
CA PRO A 57 -18.82 24.80 -10.72
C PRO A 57 -18.02 26.10 -10.67
N GLU A 58 -18.64 27.18 -10.24
CA GLU A 58 -18.02 28.50 -10.13
C GLU A 58 -16.89 28.57 -9.09
N SER A 59 -16.90 27.68 -8.10
CA SER A 59 -15.87 27.60 -7.04
C SER A 59 -14.68 26.71 -7.42
N LEU A 60 -14.78 25.90 -8.49
CA LEU A 60 -13.70 24.98 -8.89
C LEU A 60 -12.37 25.69 -9.17
N PRO A 61 -12.31 26.83 -9.87
CA PRO A 61 -11.05 27.55 -10.07
C PRO A 61 -10.39 27.99 -8.76
N TYR A 62 -11.21 28.43 -7.79
CA TYR A 62 -10.72 28.82 -6.46
C TYR A 62 -10.16 27.59 -5.71
N VAL A 63 -10.90 26.48 -5.67
CA VAL A 63 -10.42 25.22 -5.05
C VAL A 63 -9.13 24.77 -5.69
N TYR A 64 -9.02 24.85 -7.03
CA TYR A 64 -7.77 24.52 -7.71
C TYR A 64 -6.62 25.43 -7.24
N SER A 65 -6.81 26.73 -7.18
CA SER A 65 -5.75 27.68 -6.76
C SER A 65 -5.30 27.43 -5.31
N VAL A 66 -6.21 27.05 -4.42
CA VAL A 66 -5.88 26.68 -3.03
C VAL A 66 -5.04 25.41 -2.98
N LEU A 67 -5.43 24.39 -3.76
CA LEU A 67 -4.69 23.13 -3.84
C LEU A 67 -3.32 23.32 -4.50
N ASP A 68 -3.23 24.16 -5.52
CA ASP A 68 -1.97 24.47 -6.21
C ASP A 68 -0.98 25.17 -5.27
N ALA A 69 -1.46 26.18 -4.52
CA ALA A 69 -0.66 26.84 -3.49
C ALA A 69 -0.20 25.91 -2.37
N ALA A 70 -0.96 24.85 -2.10
CA ALA A 70 -0.63 23.81 -1.12
C ALA A 70 0.24 22.68 -1.70
N GLY A 71 0.59 22.70 -3.00
CA GLY A 71 1.32 21.64 -3.68
C GLY A 71 0.51 20.34 -3.89
N LEU A 72 -0.82 20.42 -3.83
CA LEU A 72 -1.74 19.29 -3.89
C LEU A 72 -2.63 19.27 -5.15
N ALA A 73 -2.35 20.14 -6.12
CA ALA A 73 -3.11 20.19 -7.38
C ALA A 73 -2.66 19.17 -8.43
N ALA A 74 -1.65 18.35 -8.13
CA ALA A 74 -1.11 17.38 -9.07
C ALA A 74 -2.22 16.46 -9.62
N PRO A 75 -2.28 16.26 -10.94
CA PRO A 75 -3.24 15.35 -11.55
C PRO A 75 -2.89 13.89 -11.30
N GLY A 76 -3.74 12.94 -11.77
CA GLY A 76 -3.44 11.51 -11.75
C GLY A 76 -3.98 10.75 -10.55
N PHE A 77 -4.94 11.31 -9.79
CA PHE A 77 -5.63 10.53 -8.77
C PHE A 77 -6.23 9.24 -9.34
N GLY A 78 -5.94 8.11 -8.69
CA GLY A 78 -6.37 6.78 -9.09
C GLY A 78 -5.75 6.27 -10.39
N SER A 79 -4.67 6.88 -10.87
CA SER A 79 -3.86 6.39 -11.98
C SER A 79 -2.59 5.70 -11.49
N VAL A 80 -1.76 5.22 -12.41
CA VAL A 80 -0.46 4.61 -12.08
C VAL A 80 0.46 5.54 -11.28
N ALA A 81 0.31 6.85 -11.46
CA ALA A 81 1.05 7.86 -10.69
C ALA A 81 0.62 7.93 -9.21
N ASP A 82 -0.55 7.41 -8.87
CA ASP A 82 -1.10 7.42 -7.51
C ASP A 82 -0.68 6.15 -6.74
N ILE A 83 0.62 6.03 -6.52
CA ILE A 83 1.21 4.89 -5.80
C ILE A 83 0.72 4.90 -4.36
N THR A 84 0.20 3.76 -3.91
CA THR A 84 -0.21 3.56 -2.52
C THR A 84 0.89 2.81 -1.76
N SER A 85 1.34 3.38 -0.64
CA SER A 85 2.33 2.74 0.23
C SER A 85 1.90 2.77 1.70
N CYS A 86 2.15 1.71 2.45
CA CYS A 86 2.05 1.79 3.91
C CYS A 86 3.29 2.52 4.48
N PRO A 87 3.30 2.93 5.76
CA PRO A 87 4.46 3.63 6.33
C PRO A 87 5.75 2.79 6.35
N GLY A 88 5.67 1.46 6.28
CA GLY A 88 6.86 0.60 6.32
C GLY A 88 7.73 0.85 7.54
N THR A 89 9.04 0.76 7.38
CA THR A 89 10.02 0.97 8.47
C THR A 89 10.13 2.42 8.95
N ASP A 90 9.38 3.34 8.37
CA ASP A 90 9.33 4.73 8.84
C ASP A 90 8.72 4.80 10.26
N THR A 91 7.57 4.20 10.48
CA THR A 91 6.87 4.23 11.78
C THR A 91 6.32 2.87 12.23
N CYS A 92 6.38 1.83 11.40
CA CYS A 92 5.79 0.54 11.71
C CYS A 92 6.83 -0.45 12.25
N ASN A 93 6.65 -0.94 13.48
CA ASN A 93 7.53 -1.94 14.10
C ASN A 93 7.52 -3.30 13.38
N LEU A 94 6.51 -3.57 12.56
CA LEU A 94 6.41 -4.78 11.73
C LEU A 94 7.02 -4.59 10.34
N GLY A 95 7.41 -3.37 9.99
CA GLY A 95 8.02 -3.04 8.71
C GLY A 95 9.36 -3.75 8.53
N ILE A 96 9.55 -4.35 7.35
CA ILE A 96 10.82 -4.96 6.94
C ILE A 96 11.55 -4.05 5.96
N SER A 97 10.81 -3.31 5.12
CA SER A 97 11.37 -2.40 4.12
C SER A 97 10.73 -1.02 4.21
N ASN A 98 11.50 -0.01 3.78
CA ASN A 98 11.00 1.36 3.61
C ASN A 98 10.12 1.46 2.36
N SER A 99 8.82 1.28 2.55
CA SER A 99 7.83 1.33 1.48
C SER A 99 7.61 2.75 0.94
N THR A 100 7.70 3.78 1.78
CA THR A 100 7.55 5.18 1.37
C THR A 100 8.72 5.63 0.50
N GLY A 101 9.95 5.27 0.86
CA GLY A 101 11.13 5.53 0.03
C GLY A 101 11.09 4.77 -1.29
N THR A 102 10.65 3.51 -1.28
CA THR A 102 10.43 2.74 -2.51
C THR A 102 9.38 3.40 -3.40
N ALA A 103 8.26 3.89 -2.82
CA ALA A 103 7.20 4.55 -3.59
C ALA A 103 7.70 5.83 -4.30
N LEU A 104 8.53 6.62 -3.64
CA LEU A 104 9.15 7.81 -4.24
C LEU A 104 10.02 7.43 -5.45
N ALA A 105 10.91 6.44 -5.29
CA ALA A 105 11.76 5.97 -6.38
C ALA A 105 10.97 5.41 -7.58
N LEU A 106 9.84 4.73 -7.32
CA LEU A 106 8.97 4.24 -8.40
C LEU A 106 8.16 5.37 -9.06
N SER A 107 7.79 6.41 -8.30
CA SER A 107 7.14 7.59 -8.88
C SER A 107 8.06 8.31 -9.87
N GLU A 108 9.35 8.46 -9.53
CA GLU A 108 10.37 9.03 -10.42
C GLU A 108 10.46 8.25 -11.73
N VAL A 109 10.53 6.92 -11.68
CA VAL A 109 10.52 6.05 -12.88
C VAL A 109 9.29 6.29 -13.75
N ILE A 110 8.10 6.36 -13.14
CA ILE A 110 6.85 6.56 -13.90
C ILE A 110 6.84 7.94 -14.56
N GLU A 111 7.26 8.96 -13.84
CA GLU A 111 7.24 10.36 -14.32
C GLU A 111 8.30 10.60 -15.41
N GLU A 112 9.49 10.01 -15.29
CA GLU A 112 10.61 10.26 -16.18
C GLU A 112 10.66 9.30 -17.38
N GLU A 113 10.41 7.99 -17.15
CA GLU A 113 10.58 6.97 -18.17
C GLU A 113 9.28 6.59 -18.89
N PHE A 114 8.12 6.77 -18.20
CA PHE A 114 6.81 6.32 -18.71
C PHE A 114 5.73 7.42 -18.63
N PRO A 115 6.00 8.64 -19.11
CA PRO A 115 5.03 9.75 -19.04
C PRO A 115 3.71 9.43 -19.78
N GLU A 116 3.73 8.55 -20.77
CA GLU A 116 2.53 8.07 -21.46
C GLU A 116 1.58 7.25 -20.58
N PHE A 117 2.10 6.66 -19.49
CA PHE A 117 1.28 5.90 -18.55
C PHE A 117 0.75 6.74 -17.38
N LEU A 118 1.24 7.95 -17.17
CA LEU A 118 0.95 8.79 -15.99
C LEU A 118 -0.55 8.83 -15.61
N PHE A 119 -1.42 8.87 -16.61
CA PHE A 119 -2.87 8.95 -16.41
C PHE A 119 -3.59 7.62 -16.64
N ASN A 120 -2.85 6.53 -16.84
CA ASN A 120 -3.44 5.22 -16.99
C ASN A 120 -4.06 4.79 -15.64
N LYS A 121 -5.36 4.50 -15.64
CA LYS A 121 -6.13 4.06 -14.46
C LYS A 121 -6.26 2.54 -14.34
N ASP A 122 -5.86 1.81 -15.38
CA ASP A 122 -5.94 0.35 -15.40
C ASP A 122 -4.70 -0.29 -14.76
N ILE A 123 -3.65 0.51 -14.56
CA ILE A 123 -2.43 0.06 -13.91
C ILE A 123 -2.37 0.66 -12.51
N THR A 124 -2.17 -0.19 -11.51
CA THR A 124 -1.97 0.21 -10.11
C THR A 124 -0.64 -0.31 -9.58
N VAL A 125 0.10 0.56 -8.89
CA VAL A 125 1.34 0.18 -8.18
C VAL A 125 1.12 0.37 -6.69
N ARG A 126 1.38 -0.67 -5.88
CA ARG A 126 1.13 -0.63 -4.44
C ARG A 126 2.24 -1.33 -3.68
N ILE A 127 2.60 -0.76 -2.53
CA ILE A 127 3.75 -1.20 -1.75
C ILE A 127 3.38 -1.38 -0.29
N SER A 128 3.83 -2.46 0.31
CA SER A 128 3.75 -2.67 1.75
C SER A 128 5.12 -2.96 2.33
N GLY A 129 5.43 -2.42 3.50
CA GLY A 129 6.70 -2.67 4.19
C GLY A 129 6.88 -4.11 4.68
N CYS A 130 5.83 -4.92 4.69
CA CYS A 130 5.84 -6.34 5.05
C CYS A 130 4.68 -7.10 4.37
N MET A 131 4.56 -8.38 4.64
CA MET A 131 3.53 -9.25 4.06
C MET A 131 2.09 -8.97 4.51
N ASN A 132 1.87 -8.13 5.53
CA ASN A 132 0.52 -7.83 6.08
C ASN A 132 -0.40 -7.05 5.13
N SER A 133 0.12 -6.58 3.99
CA SER A 133 -0.68 -5.97 2.91
C SER A 133 -1.43 -4.67 3.26
N CYS A 134 -0.97 -3.91 4.26
CA CYS A 134 -1.57 -2.63 4.62
C CYS A 134 -1.60 -1.63 3.44
N GLY A 135 -0.60 -1.67 2.55
CA GLY A 135 -0.58 -0.93 1.27
C GLY A 135 -1.34 -1.63 0.14
N GLN A 136 -2.03 -2.75 0.41
CA GLN A 136 -2.85 -3.51 -0.56
C GLN A 136 -2.07 -4.03 -1.78
N HIS A 137 -0.80 -4.39 -1.60
CA HIS A 137 0.06 -4.89 -2.69
C HIS A 137 -0.50 -6.12 -3.41
N GLY A 138 -1.27 -6.97 -2.70
CA GLY A 138 -1.90 -8.15 -3.26
C GLY A 138 -3.04 -7.87 -4.25
N MET A 139 -3.53 -6.63 -4.32
CA MET A 139 -4.59 -6.20 -5.23
C MET A 139 -4.06 -5.35 -6.39
N ALA A 140 -2.76 -5.14 -6.46
CA ALA A 140 -2.15 -4.25 -7.43
C ALA A 140 -1.78 -4.96 -8.73
N SER A 141 -1.78 -4.21 -9.84
CA SER A 141 -1.24 -4.68 -11.12
C SER A 141 0.24 -5.01 -10.99
N VAL A 142 1.00 -4.17 -10.27
CA VAL A 142 2.36 -4.44 -9.83
C VAL A 142 2.44 -4.15 -8.33
N GLY A 143 2.66 -5.18 -7.54
CA GLY A 143 2.72 -5.11 -6.09
C GLY A 143 4.12 -5.40 -5.55
N PHE A 144 4.44 -4.76 -4.43
CA PHE A 144 5.68 -5.03 -3.71
C PHE A 144 5.41 -5.19 -2.21
N HIS A 145 6.08 -6.14 -1.58
CA HIS A 145 6.11 -6.14 -0.12
C HIS A 145 7.50 -6.44 0.44
N GLY A 146 7.78 -5.83 1.58
CA GLY A 146 9.04 -5.97 2.28
C GLY A 146 9.41 -7.41 2.60
N SER A 147 10.66 -7.72 2.40
CA SER A 147 11.29 -9.01 2.63
C SER A 147 12.79 -8.83 2.88
N SER A 148 13.48 -9.92 3.06
CA SER A 148 14.95 -9.95 3.15
C SER A 148 15.52 -11.11 2.36
N LEU A 149 16.78 -10.94 1.94
CA LEU A 149 17.62 -11.94 1.31
C LEU A 149 18.94 -12.07 2.08
N LYS A 150 19.70 -13.12 1.84
CA LYS A 150 21.04 -13.30 2.41
C LYS A 150 22.06 -13.40 1.29
N ALA A 151 23.09 -12.55 1.34
CA ALA A 151 24.21 -12.58 0.40
C ALA A 151 25.49 -12.16 1.09
N LYS A 152 26.61 -12.75 0.69
CA LYS A 152 27.96 -12.43 1.22
C LYS A 152 28.01 -12.40 2.77
N GLY A 153 27.25 -13.27 3.44
CA GLY A 153 27.19 -13.35 4.91
C GLY A 153 26.41 -12.21 5.59
N GLN A 154 25.75 -11.34 4.83
CA GLN A 154 24.95 -10.20 5.32
C GLN A 154 23.49 -10.35 4.90
N VAL A 155 22.61 -9.61 5.59
CA VAL A 155 21.21 -9.49 5.20
C VAL A 155 21.06 -8.32 4.20
N VAL A 156 20.31 -8.55 3.13
CA VAL A 156 20.03 -7.58 2.08
C VAL A 156 18.55 -7.20 2.19
N PRO A 157 18.20 -5.91 2.24
CA PRO A 157 16.82 -5.48 2.16
C PRO A 157 16.26 -5.89 0.80
N ALA A 158 15.07 -6.48 0.79
CA ALA A 158 14.49 -7.04 -0.42
C ALA A 158 13.00 -6.77 -0.50
N LEU A 159 12.47 -6.89 -1.70
CA LEU A 159 11.05 -6.83 -2.00
C LEU A 159 10.60 -8.11 -2.68
N GLN A 160 9.49 -8.67 -2.23
CA GLN A 160 8.72 -9.63 -3.00
C GLN A 160 7.95 -8.87 -4.07
N VAL A 161 8.17 -9.22 -5.31
CA VAL A 161 7.42 -8.70 -6.47
C VAL A 161 6.18 -9.54 -6.70
N LEU A 162 5.04 -8.87 -6.92
CA LEU A 162 3.78 -9.48 -7.29
C LEU A 162 3.25 -8.80 -8.56
N VAL A 163 2.58 -9.57 -9.42
CA VAL A 163 2.04 -9.05 -10.69
C VAL A 163 0.64 -9.62 -10.96
N GLY A 164 -0.21 -8.83 -11.58
CA GLY A 164 -1.49 -9.29 -12.16
C GLY A 164 -2.69 -9.16 -11.23
N GLY A 165 -2.60 -8.41 -10.13
CA GLY A 165 -3.78 -8.03 -9.36
C GLY A 165 -4.60 -6.97 -10.08
N ALA A 166 -5.92 -7.02 -9.92
CA ALA A 166 -6.83 -6.07 -10.54
C ALA A 166 -8.22 -6.07 -9.89
N VAL A 167 -8.92 -4.93 -10.02
CA VAL A 167 -10.36 -4.83 -9.81
C VAL A 167 -11.00 -4.86 -11.20
N LEU A 168 -11.73 -5.92 -11.52
CA LEU A 168 -12.20 -6.22 -12.87
C LEU A 168 -13.56 -5.57 -13.21
N GLY A 169 -14.15 -4.81 -12.27
CA GLY A 169 -15.52 -4.32 -12.40
C GLY A 169 -16.55 -5.41 -12.06
N SER A 170 -17.85 -5.11 -12.16
CA SER A 170 -18.95 -6.04 -11.86
C SER A 170 -18.87 -6.76 -10.48
N GLY A 171 -17.99 -6.31 -9.61
CA GLY A 171 -17.71 -6.92 -8.31
C GLY A 171 -16.61 -8.00 -8.32
N ASP A 172 -16.02 -8.28 -9.47
CA ASP A 172 -14.92 -9.22 -9.59
C ASP A 172 -13.57 -8.54 -9.30
N ALA A 173 -12.65 -9.32 -8.73
CA ALA A 173 -11.29 -8.89 -8.45
C ALA A 173 -10.32 -10.06 -8.57
N ARG A 174 -9.06 -9.75 -8.84
CA ARG A 174 -7.99 -10.73 -8.88
C ARG A 174 -6.88 -10.36 -7.91
N ILE A 175 -6.40 -11.34 -7.17
CA ILE A 175 -5.19 -11.22 -6.35
C ILE A 175 -3.96 -11.46 -7.22
N SER A 176 -2.93 -10.64 -7.05
CA SER A 176 -1.67 -10.74 -7.77
C SER A 176 -0.88 -11.99 -7.39
N ASP A 177 -0.19 -12.57 -8.38
CA ASP A 177 0.68 -13.71 -8.19
C ASP A 177 2.04 -13.27 -7.62
N LYS A 178 2.59 -14.02 -6.66
CA LYS A 178 3.94 -13.81 -6.13
C LYS A 178 4.96 -14.33 -7.13
N VAL A 179 5.77 -13.43 -7.69
CA VAL A 179 6.71 -13.76 -8.77
C VAL A 179 8.10 -14.08 -8.25
N ILE A 180 8.80 -13.09 -7.68
CA ILE A 180 10.21 -13.23 -7.31
C ILE A 180 10.58 -12.23 -6.22
N LYS A 181 11.65 -12.53 -5.47
CA LYS A 181 12.28 -11.58 -4.55
C LYS A 181 13.49 -10.94 -5.21
N VAL A 182 13.61 -9.62 -5.07
CA VAL A 182 14.74 -8.82 -5.55
C VAL A 182 15.28 -7.92 -4.44
N PRO A 183 16.55 -7.48 -4.48
CA PRO A 183 17.04 -6.42 -3.62
C PRO A 183 16.16 -5.17 -3.72
N SER A 184 15.89 -4.48 -2.60
CA SER A 184 14.92 -3.36 -2.58
C SER A 184 15.30 -2.22 -3.52
N LYS A 185 16.58 -1.94 -3.68
CA LYS A 185 17.11 -0.93 -4.61
C LYS A 185 16.85 -1.23 -6.08
N ARG A 186 16.50 -2.48 -6.43
CA ARG A 186 16.17 -2.89 -7.81
C ARG A 186 14.69 -2.72 -8.17
N ALA A 187 13.85 -2.22 -7.26
CA ALA A 187 12.44 -1.98 -7.55
C ALA A 187 12.22 -1.07 -8.78
N PRO A 188 12.95 0.04 -8.98
CA PRO A 188 12.91 0.81 -10.22
C PRO A 188 13.15 -0.04 -11.46
N ALA A 189 14.24 -0.81 -11.51
CA ALA A 189 14.56 -1.68 -12.63
C ALA A 189 13.49 -2.76 -12.89
N VAL A 190 12.84 -3.27 -11.84
CA VAL A 190 11.70 -4.20 -11.98
C VAL A 190 10.55 -3.50 -12.71
N LEU A 191 10.16 -2.30 -12.28
CA LEU A 191 9.06 -1.57 -12.89
C LEU A 191 9.37 -1.20 -14.34
N THR A 192 10.56 -0.66 -14.62
CA THR A 192 11.05 -0.37 -15.97
C THR A 192 11.00 -1.62 -16.86
N THR A 193 11.45 -2.78 -16.36
CA THR A 193 11.44 -4.03 -17.12
C THR A 193 10.00 -4.47 -17.45
N ILE A 194 9.09 -4.44 -16.48
CA ILE A 194 7.68 -4.84 -16.68
C ILE A 194 6.99 -3.90 -17.67
N PHE A 195 7.18 -2.58 -17.54
CA PHE A 195 6.51 -1.61 -18.39
C PHE A 195 7.06 -1.60 -19.82
N ASN A 196 8.37 -1.77 -20.00
CA ASN A 196 8.95 -1.91 -21.33
C ASN A 196 8.48 -3.20 -22.03
N ASP A 197 8.37 -4.30 -21.29
CA ASP A 197 7.84 -5.54 -21.81
C ASP A 197 6.38 -5.38 -22.25
N TYR A 198 5.55 -4.73 -21.45
CA TYR A 198 4.17 -4.39 -21.81
C TYR A 198 4.10 -3.52 -23.06
N LYS A 199 4.86 -2.43 -23.13
CA LYS A 199 4.92 -1.53 -24.31
C LYS A 199 5.25 -2.25 -25.60
N THR A 200 6.14 -3.22 -25.53
CA THR A 200 6.70 -3.88 -26.73
C THR A 200 5.94 -5.15 -27.13
N SER A 201 5.27 -5.81 -26.19
CA SER A 201 4.73 -7.16 -26.37
C SER A 201 3.22 -7.26 -26.19
N ALA A 202 2.54 -6.19 -25.78
CA ALA A 202 1.08 -6.16 -25.70
C ALA A 202 0.47 -6.11 -27.10
N ALA A 203 -0.69 -6.74 -27.27
CA ALA A 203 -1.49 -6.58 -28.46
C ALA A 203 -2.11 -5.17 -28.52
N ALA A 204 -2.57 -4.76 -29.70
CA ALA A 204 -3.25 -3.47 -29.84
C ALA A 204 -4.47 -3.42 -28.89
N GLU A 205 -4.55 -2.33 -28.10
CA GLU A 205 -5.61 -2.08 -27.12
C GLU A 205 -5.72 -3.11 -25.98
N GLU A 206 -4.72 -3.99 -25.80
CA GLU A 206 -4.69 -4.94 -24.70
C GLU A 206 -4.42 -4.20 -23.39
N SER A 207 -5.30 -4.33 -22.39
CA SER A 207 -5.10 -3.78 -21.07
C SER A 207 -3.91 -4.45 -20.37
N PHE A 208 -3.26 -3.76 -19.42
CA PHE A 208 -2.19 -4.38 -18.62
C PHE A 208 -2.71 -5.58 -17.84
N THR A 209 -3.94 -5.53 -17.38
CA THR A 209 -4.59 -6.64 -16.68
C THR A 209 -4.69 -7.89 -17.56
N ASP A 210 -5.20 -7.75 -18.79
CA ASP A 210 -5.31 -8.87 -19.74
C ASP A 210 -3.95 -9.38 -20.17
N TYR A 211 -3.02 -8.47 -20.44
CA TYR A 211 -1.64 -8.79 -20.77
C TYR A 211 -0.98 -9.60 -19.67
N SER A 212 -1.04 -9.13 -18.43
CA SER A 212 -0.42 -9.80 -17.29
C SER A 212 -1.04 -11.18 -17.03
N PHE A 213 -2.36 -11.30 -17.20
CA PHE A 213 -3.06 -12.57 -17.10
C PHE A 213 -2.63 -13.57 -18.18
N ARG A 214 -2.53 -13.11 -19.42
CA ARG A 214 -2.10 -13.94 -20.57
C ARG A 214 -0.66 -14.43 -20.42
N LYS A 215 0.24 -13.60 -19.90
CA LYS A 215 1.66 -13.94 -19.68
C LYS A 215 1.84 -14.88 -18.49
N GLY A 216 1.22 -14.62 -17.38
CA GLY A 216 1.22 -15.44 -16.18
C GLY A 216 2.52 -15.37 -15.35
N GLU A 217 2.45 -15.94 -14.15
CA GLU A 217 3.52 -15.90 -13.13
C GLU A 217 4.90 -16.36 -13.66
N LYS A 218 4.93 -17.51 -14.34
CA LYS A 218 6.17 -18.12 -14.83
C LYS A 218 6.90 -17.22 -15.83
N TYR A 219 6.16 -16.52 -16.67
CA TYR A 219 6.74 -15.57 -17.62
C TYR A 219 7.44 -14.42 -16.89
N TYR A 220 6.76 -13.80 -15.93
CA TYR A 220 7.35 -12.72 -15.15
C TYR A 220 8.51 -13.18 -14.27
N TYR A 221 8.47 -14.41 -13.77
CA TYR A 221 9.61 -14.98 -13.07
C TYR A 221 10.87 -15.02 -13.96
N GLU A 222 10.79 -15.57 -15.18
CA GLU A 222 11.92 -15.63 -16.08
C GLU A 222 12.36 -14.23 -16.56
N LEU A 223 11.42 -13.31 -16.79
CA LEU A 223 11.68 -11.92 -17.17
C LEU A 223 12.49 -11.17 -16.10
N LEU A 224 12.14 -11.35 -14.83
CA LEU A 224 12.72 -10.62 -13.70
C LEU A 224 13.89 -11.35 -13.04
N LYS A 225 14.12 -12.60 -13.35
CA LYS A 225 15.18 -13.44 -12.77
C LYS A 225 16.59 -12.81 -12.82
N PRO A 226 17.00 -12.11 -13.88
CA PRO A 226 18.28 -11.41 -13.89
C PRO A 226 18.44 -10.38 -12.78
N LEU A 227 17.33 -9.71 -12.36
CA LEU A 227 17.32 -8.73 -11.29
C LEU A 227 17.40 -9.35 -9.88
N ALA A 228 17.19 -10.66 -9.77
CA ALA A 228 17.35 -11.40 -8.52
C ALA A 228 18.77 -11.94 -8.29
N ASN A 229 19.70 -11.70 -9.22
CA ASN A 229 21.08 -12.18 -9.09
C ASN A 229 21.80 -11.43 -7.96
N LEU A 230 22.23 -12.16 -6.92
CA LEU A 230 22.92 -11.62 -5.75
C LEU A 230 24.44 -11.56 -5.89
N GLU A 231 25.01 -12.11 -6.96
CA GLU A 231 26.47 -12.06 -7.20
C GLU A 231 26.92 -10.64 -7.59
N THR A 232 26.04 -9.87 -8.22
CA THR A 232 26.29 -8.51 -8.74
C THR A 232 25.92 -7.40 -7.77
N LEU A 233 25.70 -7.71 -6.48
CA LEU A 233 25.31 -6.69 -5.49
C LEU A 233 26.39 -5.64 -5.29
N SER A 234 26.01 -4.38 -5.39
CA SER A 234 26.77 -3.21 -4.99
C SER A 234 26.64 -2.91 -3.50
N ASP A 235 27.49 -2.09 -2.94
CA ASP A 235 27.49 -1.80 -1.50
C ASP A 235 26.24 -1.05 -1.04
N ASP A 236 25.65 -0.22 -1.88
CA ASP A 236 24.43 0.52 -1.59
C ASP A 236 23.18 -0.38 -1.53
N GLU A 237 23.20 -1.54 -2.19
CA GLU A 237 22.10 -2.52 -2.13
C GLU A 237 21.99 -3.26 -0.78
N PHE A 238 23.00 -3.08 0.10
CA PHE A 238 22.91 -3.52 1.50
C PHE A 238 22.22 -2.50 2.41
N MET A 239 21.84 -1.35 1.89
CA MET A 239 21.10 -0.30 2.57
C MET A 239 19.69 -0.21 2.00
N ASP A 240 18.69 0.01 2.85
CA ASP A 240 17.33 0.23 2.35
C ASP A 240 17.14 1.67 1.86
N TRP A 241 16.02 1.94 1.22
CA TRP A 241 15.68 3.28 0.73
C TRP A 241 15.66 4.30 1.88
N GLY A 242 16.29 5.47 1.67
CA GLY A 242 16.38 6.53 2.66
C GLY A 242 17.23 6.20 3.89
N GLN A 243 18.01 5.10 3.86
CA GLN A 243 18.93 4.72 4.94
C GLN A 243 20.38 4.84 4.48
N GLU A 244 21.25 5.29 5.39
CA GLU A 244 22.70 5.37 5.18
C GLU A 244 23.47 4.25 5.89
N VAL A 245 22.75 3.43 6.66
CA VAL A 245 23.33 2.31 7.41
C VAL A 245 22.94 0.98 6.77
N LYS A 246 23.83 0.00 6.92
CA LYS A 246 23.55 -1.34 6.41
C LYS A 246 22.31 -1.92 7.06
N PHE A 247 21.48 -2.54 6.24
CA PHE A 247 20.25 -3.17 6.68
C PHE A 247 20.55 -4.30 7.67
N SER A 248 19.90 -4.28 8.80
CA SER A 248 19.87 -5.36 9.75
C SER A 248 18.42 -5.70 10.07
N THR A 249 18.08 -6.98 10.03
CA THR A 249 16.85 -7.43 10.67
C THR A 249 17.09 -7.39 12.17
N ALA A 250 16.84 -6.25 12.82
CA ALA A 250 16.66 -6.28 14.25
C ALA A 250 15.47 -7.24 14.51
N ILE A 251 15.72 -8.27 15.31
CA ILE A 251 14.63 -8.94 16.00
C ILE A 251 14.18 -7.88 17.03
N GLY A 252 13.47 -6.88 16.53
CA GLY A 252 12.76 -5.96 17.39
C GLY A 252 11.71 -6.77 18.12
N VAL A 253 11.50 -6.45 19.38
CA VAL A 253 10.29 -6.82 20.09
C VAL A 253 9.14 -6.06 19.38
N GLY A 254 8.83 -6.49 18.16
CA GLY A 254 7.64 -6.02 17.43
C GLY A 254 6.41 -6.57 18.13
N GLU A 255 5.29 -5.90 18.00
CA GLU A 255 4.02 -6.36 18.56
C GLU A 255 3.76 -7.85 18.25
N CYS A 256 4.18 -8.37 17.09
CA CYS A 256 4.08 -9.80 16.77
C CYS A 256 5.10 -10.69 17.48
N ALA A 257 6.27 -10.20 17.85
CA ALA A 257 7.23 -11.00 18.63
C ALA A 257 6.90 -10.94 20.13
N GLY A 258 6.38 -9.81 20.61
CA GLY A 258 5.75 -9.69 21.94
C GLY A 258 4.51 -10.57 22.03
N VAL A 259 3.66 -10.58 21.01
CA VAL A 259 2.47 -11.43 20.91
C VAL A 259 2.82 -12.93 20.91
N MET A 260 3.96 -13.35 20.34
CA MET A 260 4.34 -14.77 20.39
C MET A 260 4.81 -15.22 21.78
N ILE A 261 5.44 -14.33 22.56
CA ILE A 261 5.86 -14.64 23.95
C ILE A 261 4.67 -14.45 24.92
N ASP A 262 3.83 -13.48 24.64
CA ASP A 262 2.66 -13.13 25.45
C ASP A 262 1.40 -13.91 25.07
N LEU A 263 1.38 -14.55 23.88
CA LEU A 263 0.21 -15.31 23.43
C LEU A 263 -0.15 -16.42 24.43
N VAL A 264 0.85 -17.12 24.95
CA VAL A 264 0.63 -18.18 25.93
C VAL A 264 0.11 -17.58 27.25
N SER A 265 0.73 -16.48 27.72
CA SER A 265 0.28 -15.77 28.91
C SER A 265 -1.11 -15.15 28.72
N THR A 266 -1.38 -14.57 27.58
CA THR A 266 -2.70 -14.00 27.24
C THR A 266 -3.76 -15.09 27.17
N LEU A 267 -3.48 -16.21 26.50
CA LEU A 267 -4.42 -17.34 26.45
C LEU A 267 -4.71 -17.95 27.81
N ILE A 268 -3.69 -18.00 28.69
CA ILE A 268 -3.87 -18.46 30.08
C ILE A 268 -4.74 -17.48 30.85
N LEU A 269 -4.50 -16.18 30.75
CA LEU A 269 -5.31 -15.15 31.41
C LEU A 269 -6.76 -15.15 30.88
N GLU A 270 -6.95 -15.26 29.58
CA GLU A 270 -8.29 -15.37 28.97
C GLU A 270 -9.01 -16.65 29.45
N ALA A 271 -8.30 -17.77 29.56
CA ALA A 271 -8.87 -19.00 30.11
C ALA A 271 -9.28 -18.86 31.58
N GLU A 272 -8.43 -18.19 32.40
CA GLU A 272 -8.78 -17.91 33.82
C GLU A 272 -10.00 -16.99 33.93
N GLU A 273 -10.06 -15.91 33.11
CA GLU A 273 -11.24 -15.02 33.07
C GLU A 273 -12.52 -15.80 32.68
N LYS A 274 -12.42 -16.70 31.71
CA LYS A 274 -13.53 -17.53 31.27
C LYS A 274 -13.98 -18.52 32.34
N ILE A 275 -13.06 -19.10 33.13
CA ILE A 275 -13.37 -19.95 34.26
C ILE A 275 -14.16 -19.16 35.34
N LEU A 276 -13.64 -17.98 35.69
CA LEU A 276 -14.32 -17.11 36.65
C LEU A 276 -15.72 -16.71 36.20
N ALA A 277 -15.87 -16.36 34.91
CA ALA A 277 -17.16 -16.03 34.32
C ALA A 277 -18.13 -17.27 34.35
N ALA A 278 -17.61 -18.47 34.10
CA ALA A 278 -18.39 -19.69 34.18
C ALA A 278 -18.89 -19.96 35.61
N GLU A 279 -18.06 -19.75 36.61
CA GLU A 279 -18.42 -19.92 38.03
C GLU A 279 -19.45 -18.88 38.48
N ASP A 280 -19.30 -17.62 38.04
CA ASP A 280 -20.28 -16.57 38.33
C ASP A 280 -21.64 -16.86 37.67
N CYS A 281 -21.66 -17.24 36.40
CA CYS A 281 -22.86 -17.65 35.69
C CYS A 281 -23.52 -18.87 36.35
N PHE A 282 -22.72 -19.85 36.80
CA PHE A 282 -23.23 -21.01 37.52
C PHE A 282 -23.90 -20.62 38.84
N SER A 283 -23.29 -19.73 39.60
CA SER A 283 -23.81 -19.23 40.87
C SER A 283 -25.10 -18.43 40.72
N ASN A 284 -25.27 -17.80 39.54
CA ASN A 284 -26.47 -17.04 39.18
C ASN A 284 -27.53 -17.86 38.41
N GLU A 285 -27.39 -19.17 38.36
CA GLU A 285 -28.30 -20.09 37.65
C GLU A 285 -28.40 -19.86 36.14
N GLN A 286 -27.37 -19.20 35.52
CA GLN A 286 -27.25 -18.95 34.10
C GLN A 286 -26.53 -20.12 33.39
N TRP A 287 -27.20 -21.27 33.33
CA TRP A 287 -26.58 -22.54 32.95
C TRP A 287 -25.96 -22.55 31.55
N ALA A 288 -26.64 -21.94 30.56
CA ALA A 288 -26.17 -21.90 29.18
C ALA A 288 -24.88 -21.08 29.07
N ASP A 289 -24.81 -19.92 29.71
CA ASP A 289 -23.64 -19.04 29.69
C ASP A 289 -22.49 -19.64 30.51
N SER A 290 -22.79 -20.35 31.60
CA SER A 290 -21.79 -21.08 32.36
C SER A 290 -21.13 -22.18 31.51
N ILE A 291 -21.92 -23.00 30.81
CA ILE A 291 -21.40 -24.04 29.93
C ILE A 291 -20.56 -23.42 28.79
N TYR A 292 -21.03 -22.33 28.18
CA TYR A 292 -20.30 -21.65 27.12
C TYR A 292 -18.92 -21.13 27.59
N ASN A 293 -18.89 -20.44 28.73
CA ASN A 293 -17.64 -19.93 29.28
C ASN A 293 -16.68 -21.04 29.71
N ALA A 294 -17.20 -22.12 30.33
CA ALA A 294 -16.37 -23.27 30.68
C ALA A 294 -15.78 -24.01 29.46
N TYR A 295 -16.52 -24.07 28.36
CA TYR A 295 -16.02 -24.61 27.10
C TYR A 295 -14.99 -23.70 26.45
N ALA A 296 -15.21 -22.37 26.48
CA ALA A 296 -14.30 -21.40 25.90
C ALA A 296 -12.97 -21.28 26.67
N ALA A 297 -12.87 -21.78 27.88
CA ALA A 297 -11.66 -21.81 28.70
C ALA A 297 -10.72 -22.99 28.36
N GLN A 298 -11.15 -23.97 27.55
CA GLN A 298 -10.34 -25.13 27.14
C GLN A 298 -9.40 -24.79 25.95
#